data_dbe1019dda0d92047bc6f4c0c2c2fde1
#
_entry.id   dbe1019dda0d92047bc6f4c0c2c2fde1
#
_cell.length_a   1.000
_cell.length_b   1.000
_cell.length_c   1.000
_cell.angle_alpha   90.00
_cell.angle_beta   90.00
_cell.angle_gamma   90.00
#
_symmetry.space_group_name_H-M   'P 1'
#
loop_
_entity.id
_entity.type
_entity.pdbx_description
1 polymer ?
#
loop_
_entity_poly.entity_id
_entity_poly.type
_entity_poly.pdbx_seq_one_letter_code
_entity_poly.pdbx_strand_id
1 'polypeptide(L)'
;DFDKLYEQVQINCLRYLGIANLRDIERMTISEYELRLKAYRLKRLDEQEFIYQQAWANWQVQSTKQQGKKQVPVYSTFKKFFDKEKFENDILGIETSDSAFKKDKKLINLMKKANK
;
A
#
# COMPACT_ATOMS: atom_id res chain seq x y z
N ASP A 1 -15.09 22.01 2.24
CA ASP A 1 -14.55 23.35 2.01
C ASP A 1 -13.18 23.26 1.33
N PHE A 2 -13.06 23.98 0.20
CA PHE A 2 -11.83 23.97 -0.60
C PHE A 2 -10.62 24.50 0.20
N ASP A 3 -10.79 25.52 0.99
CA ASP A 3 -9.72 26.13 1.77
C ASP A 3 -9.15 25.13 2.79
N LYS A 4 -10.02 24.37 3.44
CA LYS A 4 -9.59 23.34 4.40
C LYS A 4 -8.88 22.18 3.70
N LEU A 5 -9.38 21.81 2.52
CA LEU A 5 -8.76 20.77 1.72
C LEU A 5 -7.37 21.19 1.26
N TYR A 6 -7.23 22.43 0.77
CA TYR A 6 -5.96 22.97 0.34
C TYR A 6 -4.96 23.07 1.48
N GLU A 7 -5.43 23.52 2.65
CA GLU A 7 -4.59 23.57 3.85
C GLU A 7 -4.08 22.17 4.21
N GLN A 8 -4.94 21.16 4.10
CA GLN A 8 -4.53 19.78 4.37
C GLN A 8 -3.46 19.30 3.40
N VAL A 9 -3.58 19.66 2.12
CA VAL A 9 -2.57 19.36 1.12
C VAL A 9 -1.24 20.03 1.47
N GLN A 10 -1.27 21.30 1.87
CA GLN A 10 -0.07 22.03 2.29
C GLN A 10 0.59 21.37 3.49
N ILE A 11 -0.20 21.00 4.48
CA ILE A 11 0.32 20.31 5.68
C ILE A 11 0.96 18.99 5.30
N ASN A 12 0.33 18.21 4.45
CA ASN A 12 0.87 16.93 3.99
C ASN A 12 2.18 17.10 3.23
N CYS A 13 2.28 18.12 2.40
CA CYS A 13 3.52 18.43 1.67
C CYS A 13 4.65 18.79 2.63
N LEU A 14 4.37 19.66 3.59
CA LEU A 14 5.36 20.10 4.57
C LEU A 14 5.75 18.97 5.52
N ARG A 15 4.79 18.17 5.93
CA ARG A 15 5.02 17.14 6.95
C ARG A 15 5.57 15.85 6.37
N TYR A 16 4.99 15.35 5.27
CA TYR A 16 5.30 14.01 4.75
C TYR A 16 6.18 14.03 3.51
N LEU A 17 5.98 14.99 2.61
CA LEU A 17 6.65 14.95 1.30
C LEU A 17 7.97 15.71 1.26
N GLY A 18 8.35 16.34 2.38
CA GLY A 18 9.62 17.03 2.46
C GLY A 18 9.72 18.29 1.60
N ILE A 19 8.59 18.84 1.18
CA ILE A 19 8.55 20.06 0.38
C ILE A 19 8.44 21.25 1.34
N ALA A 20 9.54 21.95 1.57
CA ALA A 20 9.58 23.01 2.55
C ALA A 20 9.13 24.37 2.02
N ASN A 21 9.11 24.55 0.71
CA ASN A 21 8.80 25.83 0.06
C ASN A 21 7.34 25.88 -0.37
N LEU A 22 6.58 26.83 0.18
CA LEU A 22 5.17 26.99 -0.15
C LEU A 22 4.92 27.30 -1.62
N ARG A 23 5.87 27.97 -2.28
CA ARG A 23 5.74 28.27 -3.72
C ARG A 23 5.77 27.00 -4.55
N ASP A 24 6.60 26.03 -4.16
CA ASP A 24 6.65 24.73 -4.84
C ASP A 24 5.33 23.98 -4.68
N ILE A 25 4.70 24.11 -3.52
CA ILE A 25 3.38 23.51 -3.28
C ILE A 25 2.32 24.20 -4.15
N GLU A 26 2.34 25.52 -4.25
CA GLU A 26 1.39 26.29 -5.06
C GLU A 26 1.49 25.95 -6.55
N ARG A 27 2.70 25.63 -7.03
CA ARG A 27 2.93 25.28 -8.43
C ARG A 27 2.65 23.82 -8.74
N MET A 28 2.44 23.01 -7.72
CA MET A 28 2.25 21.58 -7.89
C MET A 28 0.85 21.29 -8.44
N THR A 29 0.78 20.40 -9.43
CA THR A 29 -0.51 19.90 -9.93
C THR A 29 -1.05 18.83 -8.99
N ILE A 30 -2.36 18.57 -9.08
CA ILE A 30 -2.99 17.51 -8.32
C ILE A 30 -2.39 16.16 -8.67
N SER A 31 -2.12 15.93 -9.96
CA SER A 31 -1.50 14.67 -10.42
C SER A 31 -0.10 14.48 -9.82
N GLU A 32 0.68 15.56 -9.76
CA GLU A 32 2.01 15.51 -9.15
C GLU A 32 1.92 15.23 -7.66
N TYR A 33 0.98 15.87 -6.97
CA TYR A 33 0.76 15.61 -5.54
C TYR A 33 0.38 14.16 -5.28
N GLU A 34 -0.53 13.61 -6.07
CA GLU A 34 -0.94 12.22 -5.92
C GLU A 34 0.23 11.25 -6.16
N LEU A 35 1.05 11.52 -7.16
CA LEU A 35 2.22 10.70 -7.45
C LEU A 35 3.22 10.74 -6.29
N ARG A 36 3.51 11.92 -5.78
CA ARG A 36 4.42 12.09 -4.64
C ARG A 36 3.89 11.41 -3.39
N LEU A 37 2.58 11.45 -3.18
CA LEU A 37 1.96 10.79 -2.03
C LEU A 37 2.05 9.27 -2.13
N LYS A 38 1.85 8.71 -3.34
CA LYS A 38 2.04 7.26 -3.58
C LYS A 38 3.48 6.86 -3.30
N ALA A 39 4.43 7.62 -3.80
CA ALA A 39 5.87 7.36 -3.55
C ALA A 39 6.18 7.39 -2.06
N TYR A 40 5.62 8.34 -1.33
CA TYR A 40 5.78 8.42 0.12
C TYR A 40 5.22 7.17 0.81
N ARG A 41 4.03 6.74 0.42
CA ARG A 41 3.40 5.54 0.99
C ARG A 41 4.24 4.29 0.75
N LEU A 42 4.82 4.17 -0.44
CA LEU A 42 5.71 3.05 -0.76
C LEU A 42 6.98 3.10 0.08
N LYS A 43 7.54 4.27 0.28
CA LYS A 43 8.71 4.45 1.13
C LYS A 43 8.42 4.06 2.59
N ARG A 44 7.26 4.46 3.10
CA ARG A 44 6.84 4.06 4.44
C ARG A 44 6.64 2.55 4.55
N LEU A 45 6.14 1.93 3.49
CA LEU A 45 5.99 0.47 3.44
C LEU A 45 7.34 -0.23 3.50
N ASP A 46 8.35 0.31 2.80
CA ASP A 46 9.72 -0.23 2.86
C ASP A 46 10.26 -0.18 4.29
N GLU A 47 10.03 0.93 4.98
CA GLU A 47 10.44 1.08 6.38
C GLU A 47 9.70 0.09 7.28
N GLN A 48 8.40 -0.11 7.06
CA GLN A 48 7.61 -1.09 7.79
C GLN A 48 8.09 -2.50 7.53
N GLU A 49 8.44 -2.82 6.29
CA GLU A 49 9.00 -4.14 5.96
C GLU A 49 10.22 -4.44 6.82
N PHE A 50 11.12 -3.49 6.95
CA PHE A 50 12.32 -3.66 7.76
C PHE A 50 11.99 -3.93 9.22
N ILE A 51 11.04 -3.18 9.78
CA ILE A 51 10.58 -3.37 11.16
C ILE A 51 9.94 -4.75 11.34
N TYR A 52 9.10 -5.15 10.39
CA TYR A 52 8.43 -6.45 10.44
C TYR A 52 9.40 -7.59 10.26
N GLN A 53 10.47 -7.40 9.45
CA GLN A 53 11.52 -8.41 9.32
C GLN A 53 12.23 -8.66 10.64
N GLN A 54 12.52 -7.61 11.39
CA GLN A 54 13.12 -7.74 12.72
C GLN A 54 12.17 -8.44 13.69
N ALA A 55 10.90 -8.05 13.68
CA ALA A 55 9.90 -8.69 14.53
C ALA A 55 9.72 -10.17 14.18
N TRP A 56 9.73 -10.50 12.90
CA TRP A 56 9.65 -11.87 12.41
C TRP A 56 10.83 -12.70 12.90
N ALA A 57 12.03 -12.17 12.78
CA ALA A 57 13.25 -12.88 13.22
C ALA A 57 13.19 -13.17 14.72
N ASN A 58 12.81 -12.19 15.53
CA ASN A 58 12.68 -12.35 16.96
C ASN A 58 11.59 -13.34 17.33
N TRP A 59 10.45 -13.23 16.67
CA TRP A 59 9.30 -14.08 16.93
C TRP A 59 9.57 -15.53 16.53
N GLN A 60 10.24 -15.74 15.39
CA GLN A 60 10.55 -17.07 14.87
C GLN A 60 11.42 -17.88 15.85
N VAL A 61 12.30 -17.20 16.58
CA VAL A 61 13.13 -17.83 17.59
C VAL A 61 12.33 -18.22 18.84
N GLN A 62 11.29 -17.44 19.18
CA GLN A 62 10.57 -17.58 20.45
C GLN A 62 9.21 -18.25 20.34
N SER A 63 8.53 -18.11 19.20
CA SER A 63 7.13 -18.52 19.05
C SER A 63 6.98 -19.69 18.10
N THR A 64 6.70 -20.87 18.65
CA THR A 64 6.36 -22.05 17.87
C THR A 64 5.00 -22.56 18.32
N LYS A 65 4.25 -23.17 17.41
CA LYS A 65 3.04 -23.89 17.77
C LYS A 65 3.32 -25.39 17.74
N GLN A 66 2.66 -26.11 18.62
CA GLN A 66 2.82 -27.54 18.69
C GLN A 66 1.92 -28.20 17.64
N GLN A 67 2.51 -29.03 16.80
CA GLN A 67 1.79 -29.84 15.83
C GLN A 67 2.24 -31.30 16.01
N GLY A 68 1.37 -32.09 16.68
CA GLY A 68 1.78 -33.43 17.11
C GLY A 68 2.90 -33.35 18.12
N LYS A 69 4.01 -34.05 17.85
CA LYS A 69 5.20 -34.06 18.72
C LYS A 69 6.19 -32.98 18.32
N LYS A 70 5.94 -32.22 17.24
CA LYS A 70 6.87 -31.19 16.72
C LYS A 70 6.32 -29.81 16.97
N GLN A 71 7.20 -28.87 17.30
CA GLN A 71 6.87 -27.47 17.34
C GLN A 71 7.20 -26.85 15.99
N VAL A 72 6.21 -26.15 15.41
CA VAL A 72 6.38 -25.49 14.12
C VAL A 72 6.01 -24.02 14.25
N PRO A 73 6.62 -23.13 13.44
CA PRO A 73 6.26 -21.72 13.47
C PRO A 73 4.79 -21.51 13.10
N VAL A 74 4.15 -20.52 13.72
CA VAL A 74 2.75 -20.17 13.42
C VAL A 74 2.63 -19.72 11.97
N TYR A 75 3.60 -18.92 11.50
CA TYR A 75 3.73 -18.56 10.08
C TYR A 75 4.94 -19.27 9.50
N SER A 76 4.75 -20.01 8.42
CA SER A 76 5.83 -20.80 7.83
C SER A 76 6.80 -19.96 7.00
N THR A 77 6.35 -18.80 6.49
CA THR A 77 7.18 -17.92 5.68
C THR A 77 6.98 -16.46 6.09
N PHE A 78 7.97 -15.64 5.82
CA PHE A 78 7.85 -14.19 6.04
C PHE A 78 6.71 -13.58 5.23
N LYS A 79 6.49 -14.05 4.00
CA LYS A 79 5.40 -13.57 3.16
C LYS A 79 4.04 -13.78 3.81
N LYS A 80 3.84 -14.88 4.50
CA LYS A 80 2.60 -15.15 5.25
C LYS A 80 2.44 -14.23 6.44
N PHE A 81 3.55 -13.84 7.07
CA PHE A 81 3.55 -12.91 8.19
C PHE A 81 3.33 -11.47 7.71
N PHE A 82 4.01 -11.07 6.63
CA PHE A 82 3.92 -9.72 6.09
C PHE A 82 3.94 -9.79 4.57
N ASP A 83 2.80 -9.61 3.94
CA ASP A 83 2.67 -9.65 2.48
C ASP A 83 2.83 -8.24 1.90
N LYS A 84 4.08 -7.87 1.66
CA LYS A 84 4.44 -6.55 1.14
C LYS A 84 3.82 -6.29 -0.24
N GLU A 85 3.82 -7.32 -1.10
CA GLU A 85 3.28 -7.19 -2.46
C GLU A 85 1.81 -6.78 -2.46
N LYS A 86 1.03 -7.34 -1.54
CA LYS A 86 -0.38 -6.97 -1.37
C LYS A 86 -0.52 -5.49 -0.99
N PHE A 87 0.30 -5.02 -0.04
CA PHE A 87 0.26 -3.62 0.38
C PHE A 87 0.71 -2.68 -0.72
N GLU A 88 1.74 -3.06 -1.50
CA GLU A 88 2.18 -2.27 -2.64
C GLU A 88 1.08 -2.15 -3.68
N ASN A 89 0.43 -3.26 -4.00
CA ASN A 89 -0.66 -3.28 -4.98
C ASN A 89 -1.83 -2.41 -4.51
N ASP A 90 -2.15 -2.44 -3.23
CA ASP A 90 -3.21 -1.59 -2.66
C ASP A 90 -2.87 -0.10 -2.83
N ILE A 91 -1.63 0.28 -2.53
CA ILE A 91 -1.17 1.68 -2.65
C ILE A 91 -1.18 2.14 -4.10
N LEU A 92 -0.72 1.30 -5.01
CA LEU A 92 -0.62 1.63 -6.43
C LEU A 92 -1.97 1.53 -7.14
N GLY A 93 -2.98 0.95 -6.49
CA GLY A 93 -4.27 0.72 -7.10
C GLY A 93 -4.27 -0.42 -8.10
N ILE A 94 -3.27 -1.32 -8.01
CA ILE A 94 -3.18 -2.50 -8.86
C ILE A 94 -4.05 -3.59 -8.25
N GLU A 95 -5.00 -4.10 -9.04
CA GLU A 95 -5.85 -5.18 -8.59
C GLU A 95 -5.11 -6.51 -8.68
N THR A 96 -5.46 -7.42 -7.77
CA THR A 96 -4.96 -8.80 -7.87
C THR A 96 -5.47 -9.42 -9.15
N SER A 97 -4.79 -10.46 -9.63
CA SER A 97 -5.19 -11.13 -10.88
C SER A 97 -6.66 -11.55 -10.86
N ASP A 98 -7.14 -12.04 -9.72
CA ASP A 98 -8.54 -12.44 -9.58
C ASP A 98 -9.50 -11.25 -9.66
N SER A 99 -9.15 -10.14 -9.02
CA SER A 99 -9.96 -8.92 -9.05
C SER A 99 -9.97 -8.31 -10.44
N ALA A 100 -8.82 -8.27 -11.10
CA ALA A 100 -8.69 -7.76 -12.46
C ALA A 100 -9.52 -8.60 -13.43
N PHE A 101 -9.47 -9.93 -13.30
CA PHE A 101 -10.25 -10.83 -14.14
C PHE A 101 -11.76 -10.60 -13.96
N LYS A 102 -12.22 -10.47 -12.73
CA LYS A 102 -13.63 -10.19 -12.43
C LYS A 102 -14.08 -8.86 -13.00
N LYS A 103 -13.24 -7.85 -12.91
CA LYS A 103 -13.52 -6.51 -13.42
C LYS A 103 -13.60 -6.50 -14.95
N ASP A 104 -12.66 -7.18 -15.60
CA ASP A 104 -12.65 -7.29 -17.06
C ASP A 104 -13.90 -8.03 -17.55
N LYS A 105 -14.28 -9.12 -16.87
CA LYS A 105 -15.47 -9.88 -17.21
C LYS A 105 -16.74 -9.02 -17.06
N LYS A 106 -16.80 -8.23 -15.99
CA LYS A 106 -17.92 -7.31 -15.75
C LYS A 106 -17.98 -6.24 -16.82
N LEU A 107 -16.83 -5.69 -17.20
CA LEU A 107 -16.72 -4.70 -18.26
C LEU A 107 -17.17 -5.28 -19.60
N ILE A 108 -16.73 -6.50 -19.93
CA ILE A 108 -17.15 -7.19 -21.16
C ILE A 108 -18.67 -7.39 -21.19
N ASN A 109 -19.27 -7.77 -20.07
CA ASN A 109 -20.72 -7.94 -19.98
C ASN A 109 -21.46 -6.62 -20.21
N LEU A 110 -20.93 -5.52 -19.64
CA LEU A 110 -21.51 -4.19 -19.85
C LEU A 110 -21.42 -3.77 -21.31
N MET A 111 -20.29 -4.03 -21.97
CA MET A 111 -20.09 -3.75 -23.38
C MET A 111 -21.06 -4.54 -24.26
N LYS A 112 -21.29 -5.79 -23.92
CA LYS A 112 -22.27 -6.65 -24.63
C LYS A 112 -23.68 -6.10 -24.50
N LYS A 113 -24.05 -5.60 -23.32
CA LYS A 113 -25.37 -4.98 -23.11
C LYS A 113 -25.52 -3.68 -23.89
N ALA A 114 -24.46 -2.89 -23.98
CA ALA A 114 -24.50 -1.62 -24.69
C ALA A 114 -24.66 -1.81 -26.20
N ASN A 115 -24.22 -2.94 -26.74
CA ASN A 115 -24.28 -3.23 -28.17
C ASN A 115 -25.56 -3.97 -28.62
N LYS A 116 -26.49 -4.16 -27.69
CA LYS A 116 -27.83 -4.71 -28.04
C LYS A 116 -28.79 -3.54 -28.36
#